data_9d9b75e89c993249010148fef2e9e217
#
_entry.id   9d9b75e89c993249010148fef2e9e217
#
_cell.length_a   1.000
_cell.length_b   1.000
_cell.length_c   1.000
_cell.angle_alpha   90.00
_cell.angle_beta   90.00
_cell.angle_gamma   90.00
#
_symmetry.space_group_name_H-M   'P 1'
#
loop_
_entity.id
_entity.type
_entity.pdbx_description
1 polymer ?
#
loop_
_entity_poly.entity_id
_entity_poly.type
_entity_poly.pdbx_seq_one_letter_code
_entity_poly.pdbx_strand_id
1 'polypeptide(L)'
;MRWWAALSVGGLAVITLLIRTGWSERLRDPSLTLVQMAWTITSGAVAYVLAGEGRGVVPSVLAMILFFGALGLSPRQVVGIGLYAMAAFSVAVVVSPRFYGTTFDVMDGAYAAMILIVLAGCMVVNLRVQQMRQRLDRQREALAEALAENRALAMRDELTGLYNRRAMVELIQLECRRRRRGQGTLLFAMIDVDHFKRVNDHHGHAMGDHVLRVFADALRANVRETDVLARWGGDEFLLLLSDIEPRSAQTLLERTREAIAALPVPNAPPGLRLSMSAGLALHLPHSSPQETLERADQALYAAKDQGRNRVALAPELQPAPVD
;
A
#
# COMPACT_ATOMS: atom_id res chain seq x y z
N MET A 1 -40.53 -37.08 -3.89
CA MET A 1 -39.65 -36.24 -4.77
C MET A 1 -40.10 -34.80 -4.87
N ARG A 2 -41.34 -34.48 -5.34
CA ARG A 2 -41.82 -33.08 -5.51
C ARG A 2 -41.74 -32.22 -4.23
N TRP A 3 -42.20 -32.73 -3.10
CA TRP A 3 -42.18 -32.04 -1.80
C TRP A 3 -40.75 -31.76 -1.30
N TRP A 4 -39.83 -32.70 -1.47
CA TRP A 4 -38.45 -32.51 -1.10
C TRP A 4 -37.78 -31.42 -1.98
N ALA A 5 -38.01 -31.44 -3.30
CA ALA A 5 -37.48 -30.42 -4.20
C ALA A 5 -37.99 -29.02 -3.83
N ALA A 6 -39.30 -28.89 -3.53
CA ALA A 6 -39.88 -27.61 -3.08
C ALA A 6 -39.26 -27.13 -1.76
N LEU A 7 -39.04 -28.04 -0.80
CA LEU A 7 -38.42 -27.71 0.50
C LEU A 7 -36.96 -27.28 0.32
N SER A 8 -36.20 -28.00 -0.52
CA SER A 8 -34.79 -27.71 -0.75
C SER A 8 -34.57 -26.36 -1.43
N VAL A 9 -35.32 -26.06 -2.48
CA VAL A 9 -35.31 -24.80 -3.17
C VAL A 9 -35.84 -23.66 -2.29
N GLY A 10 -36.94 -23.91 -1.56
CA GLY A 10 -37.50 -22.95 -0.62
C GLY A 10 -36.53 -22.53 0.47
N GLY A 11 -35.79 -23.48 1.06
CA GLY A 11 -34.77 -23.18 2.07
C GLY A 11 -33.65 -22.31 1.52
N LEU A 12 -33.14 -22.60 0.32
CA LEU A 12 -32.13 -21.76 -0.33
C LEU A 12 -32.67 -20.35 -0.68
N ALA A 13 -33.94 -20.27 -1.12
CA ALA A 13 -34.60 -19.00 -1.40
C ALA A 13 -34.70 -18.13 -0.13
N VAL A 14 -35.08 -18.73 1.01
CA VAL A 14 -35.10 -18.03 2.31
C VAL A 14 -33.73 -17.51 2.71
N ILE A 15 -32.68 -18.34 2.61
CA ILE A 15 -31.32 -17.94 2.93
C ILE A 15 -30.87 -16.79 2.00
N THR A 16 -31.16 -16.88 0.72
CA THR A 16 -30.86 -15.82 -0.27
C THR A 16 -31.59 -14.52 0.07
N LEU A 17 -32.85 -14.61 0.51
CA LEU A 17 -33.64 -13.46 0.94
C LEU A 17 -33.02 -12.79 2.18
N LEU A 18 -32.60 -13.57 3.17
CA LEU A 18 -31.94 -13.07 4.38
C LEU A 18 -30.62 -12.33 4.07
N ILE A 19 -29.87 -12.81 3.08
CA ILE A 19 -28.65 -12.13 2.61
C ILE A 19 -29.02 -10.82 1.89
N ARG A 20 -29.99 -10.84 0.97
CA ARG A 20 -30.39 -9.65 0.19
C ARG A 20 -31.04 -8.55 1.04
N THR A 21 -31.74 -8.90 2.09
CA THR A 21 -32.36 -7.92 3.02
C THR A 21 -31.36 -7.30 4.00
N GLY A 22 -30.08 -7.72 3.97
CA GLY A 22 -29.05 -7.21 4.88
C GLY A 22 -29.20 -7.73 6.32
N TRP A 23 -30.17 -8.64 6.59
CA TRP A 23 -30.33 -9.20 7.93
C TRP A 23 -29.11 -10.00 8.39
N SER A 24 -28.44 -10.67 7.45
CA SER A 24 -27.24 -11.47 7.70
C SER A 24 -26.00 -10.63 8.07
N GLU A 25 -25.98 -9.33 7.80
CA GLU A 25 -24.85 -8.44 8.16
C GLU A 25 -24.62 -8.35 9.68
N ARG A 26 -25.65 -8.69 10.49
CA ARG A 26 -25.58 -8.76 11.96
C ARG A 26 -24.88 -10.02 12.47
N LEU A 27 -24.59 -10.99 11.61
CA LEU A 27 -24.00 -12.27 11.95
C LEU A 27 -22.50 -12.27 11.67
N ARG A 28 -21.77 -13.21 12.31
CA ARG A 28 -20.33 -13.41 12.09
C ARG A 28 -19.97 -13.85 10.67
N ASP A 29 -20.92 -14.47 9.97
CA ASP A 29 -20.82 -14.86 8.56
C ASP A 29 -21.96 -14.19 7.79
N PRO A 30 -21.77 -12.97 7.24
CA PRO A 30 -22.79 -12.26 6.48
C PRO A 30 -23.26 -13.01 5.23
N SER A 31 -22.41 -13.84 4.66
CA SER A 31 -22.72 -14.65 3.47
C SER A 31 -23.53 -15.90 3.79
N LEU A 32 -23.70 -16.25 5.08
CA LEU A 32 -24.34 -17.48 5.54
C LEU A 32 -23.83 -18.76 4.85
N THR A 33 -22.55 -18.75 4.44
CA THR A 33 -21.97 -19.83 3.65
C THR A 33 -22.03 -21.17 4.39
N LEU A 34 -21.76 -21.20 5.71
CA LEU A 34 -21.88 -22.42 6.51
C LEU A 34 -23.32 -22.94 6.56
N VAL A 35 -24.29 -22.06 6.69
CA VAL A 35 -25.73 -22.40 6.74
C VAL A 35 -26.18 -22.95 5.38
N GLN A 36 -25.78 -22.30 4.29
CA GLN A 36 -26.08 -22.76 2.93
C GLN A 36 -25.49 -24.15 2.68
N MET A 37 -24.24 -24.38 3.05
CA MET A 37 -23.57 -25.66 2.89
C MET A 37 -24.25 -26.75 3.74
N ALA A 38 -24.50 -26.48 5.00
CA ALA A 38 -25.19 -27.43 5.89
C ALA A 38 -26.58 -27.80 5.36
N TRP A 39 -27.37 -26.81 4.91
CA TRP A 39 -28.68 -27.04 4.27
C TRP A 39 -28.55 -27.91 3.03
N THR A 40 -27.60 -27.60 2.15
CA THR A 40 -27.42 -28.33 0.89
C THR A 40 -26.93 -29.76 1.12
N ILE A 41 -26.04 -29.98 2.10
CA ILE A 41 -25.56 -31.32 2.49
C ILE A 41 -26.72 -32.13 3.07
N THR A 42 -27.50 -31.56 3.97
CA THR A 42 -28.68 -32.22 4.57
C THR A 42 -29.69 -32.60 3.49
N SER A 43 -30.04 -31.64 2.63
CA SER A 43 -30.93 -31.86 1.50
C SER A 43 -30.42 -32.93 0.53
N GLY A 44 -29.09 -32.95 0.26
CA GLY A 44 -28.44 -33.96 -0.54
C GLY A 44 -28.49 -35.36 0.10
N ALA A 45 -28.30 -35.45 1.42
CA ALA A 45 -28.43 -36.72 2.16
C ALA A 45 -29.88 -37.28 2.11
N VAL A 46 -30.85 -36.42 2.23
CA VAL A 46 -32.30 -36.80 2.06
C VAL A 46 -32.56 -37.19 0.61
N ALA A 47 -32.02 -36.47 -0.37
CA ALA A 47 -32.13 -36.84 -1.78
C ALA A 47 -31.54 -38.22 -2.06
N TYR A 48 -30.42 -38.55 -1.46
CA TYR A 48 -29.78 -39.88 -1.60
C TYR A 48 -30.74 -41.00 -1.15
N VAL A 49 -31.40 -40.82 -0.01
CA VAL A 49 -32.39 -41.78 0.49
C VAL A 49 -33.60 -41.88 -0.45
N LEU A 50 -34.09 -40.75 -0.99
CA LEU A 50 -35.29 -40.72 -1.83
C LEU A 50 -35.09 -41.11 -3.28
N ALA A 51 -33.85 -41.09 -3.77
CA ALA A 51 -33.52 -41.27 -5.20
C ALA A 51 -33.58 -42.75 -5.68
N GLY A 52 -33.64 -43.72 -4.77
CA GLY A 52 -33.67 -45.12 -5.12
C GLY A 52 -32.51 -45.53 -6.04
N GLU A 53 -32.83 -46.05 -7.23
CA GLU A 53 -31.79 -46.47 -8.21
C GLU A 53 -30.93 -45.29 -8.74
N GLY A 54 -31.46 -44.05 -8.73
CA GLY A 54 -30.75 -42.86 -9.19
C GLY A 54 -29.75 -42.27 -8.19
N ARG A 55 -29.58 -42.85 -7.00
CA ARG A 55 -28.73 -42.33 -5.90
C ARG A 55 -27.25 -42.18 -6.27
N GLY A 56 -26.76 -42.88 -7.29
CA GLY A 56 -25.37 -42.78 -7.77
C GLY A 56 -24.93 -41.40 -8.29
N VAL A 57 -25.88 -40.52 -8.65
CA VAL A 57 -25.57 -39.16 -9.12
C VAL A 57 -25.29 -38.20 -7.96
N VAL A 58 -25.87 -38.45 -6.78
CA VAL A 58 -25.80 -37.51 -5.63
C VAL A 58 -24.37 -37.20 -5.16
N PRO A 59 -23.43 -38.14 -5.08
CA PRO A 59 -22.04 -37.88 -4.68
C PRO A 59 -21.33 -36.86 -5.57
N SER A 60 -21.59 -36.90 -6.89
CA SER A 60 -20.97 -35.99 -7.85
C SER A 60 -21.44 -34.52 -7.65
N VAL A 61 -22.74 -34.36 -7.41
CA VAL A 61 -23.33 -33.04 -7.10
C VAL A 61 -22.79 -32.53 -5.77
N LEU A 62 -22.69 -33.41 -4.77
CA LEU A 62 -22.14 -33.04 -3.45
C LEU A 62 -20.67 -32.58 -3.55
N ALA A 63 -19.85 -33.30 -4.35
CA ALA A 63 -18.46 -32.94 -4.58
C ALA A 63 -18.33 -31.53 -5.14
N MET A 64 -19.17 -31.19 -6.11
CA MET A 64 -19.19 -29.85 -6.72
C MET A 64 -19.55 -28.75 -5.70
N ILE A 65 -20.58 -28.99 -4.88
CA ILE A 65 -21.03 -28.07 -3.85
C ILE A 65 -19.95 -27.84 -2.80
N LEU A 66 -19.33 -28.91 -2.30
CA LEU A 66 -18.26 -28.84 -1.32
C LEU A 66 -17.02 -28.14 -1.87
N PHE A 67 -16.68 -28.40 -3.13
CA PHE A 67 -15.52 -27.76 -3.77
C PHE A 67 -15.70 -26.23 -3.86
N PHE A 68 -16.81 -25.79 -4.42
CA PHE A 68 -17.05 -24.34 -4.60
C PHE A 68 -17.43 -23.62 -3.31
N GLY A 69 -18.28 -24.24 -2.46
CA GLY A 69 -18.73 -23.63 -1.22
C GLY A 69 -17.63 -23.44 -0.19
N ALA A 70 -16.66 -24.35 -0.14
CA ALA A 70 -15.55 -24.28 0.82
C ALA A 70 -14.49 -23.22 0.51
N LEU A 71 -14.50 -22.62 -0.69
CA LEU A 71 -13.50 -21.62 -1.10
C LEU A 71 -13.49 -20.34 -0.25
N GLY A 72 -14.64 -20.02 0.39
CA GLY A 72 -14.79 -18.86 1.27
C GLY A 72 -14.63 -19.15 2.77
N LEU A 73 -14.43 -20.42 3.16
CA LEU A 73 -14.42 -20.87 4.55
C LEU A 73 -12.99 -20.91 5.12
N SER A 74 -12.87 -20.76 6.44
CA SER A 74 -11.62 -20.99 7.16
C SER A 74 -11.25 -22.50 7.20
N PRO A 75 -9.98 -22.87 7.43
CA PRO A 75 -9.57 -24.29 7.51
C PRO A 75 -10.37 -25.10 8.52
N ARG A 76 -10.68 -24.53 9.68
CA ARG A 76 -11.48 -25.19 10.73
C ARG A 76 -12.93 -25.45 10.30
N GLN A 77 -13.52 -24.47 9.58
CA GLN A 77 -14.86 -24.60 9.03
C GLN A 77 -14.92 -25.64 7.92
N VAL A 78 -13.91 -25.71 7.04
CA VAL A 78 -13.82 -26.75 6.00
C VAL A 78 -13.77 -28.14 6.62
N VAL A 79 -12.98 -28.35 7.65
CA VAL A 79 -12.93 -29.62 8.36
C VAL A 79 -14.28 -29.93 9.02
N GLY A 80 -14.88 -28.97 9.71
CA GLY A 80 -16.17 -29.13 10.36
C GLY A 80 -17.29 -29.50 9.38
N ILE A 81 -17.41 -28.81 8.25
CA ILE A 81 -18.44 -29.08 7.24
C ILE A 81 -18.18 -30.42 6.51
N GLY A 82 -16.90 -30.78 6.30
CA GLY A 82 -16.51 -32.07 5.74
C GLY A 82 -16.91 -33.24 6.65
N LEU A 83 -16.62 -33.15 7.95
CA LEU A 83 -17.05 -34.14 8.95
C LEU A 83 -18.58 -34.24 9.05
N TYR A 84 -19.28 -33.10 9.01
CA TYR A 84 -20.72 -33.06 8.97
C TYR A 84 -21.26 -33.78 7.73
N ALA A 85 -20.71 -33.54 6.56
CA ALA A 85 -21.10 -34.20 5.33
C ALA A 85 -20.87 -35.73 5.41
N MET A 86 -19.72 -36.13 5.93
CA MET A 86 -19.42 -37.57 6.13
C MET A 86 -20.45 -38.24 7.05
N ALA A 87 -20.78 -37.59 8.19
CA ALA A 87 -21.78 -38.11 9.12
C ALA A 87 -23.18 -38.20 8.49
N ALA A 88 -23.64 -37.12 7.84
CA ALA A 88 -24.96 -37.07 7.21
C ALA A 88 -25.12 -38.13 6.13
N PHE A 89 -24.13 -38.33 5.27
CA PHE A 89 -24.19 -39.34 4.21
C PHE A 89 -24.00 -40.77 4.73
N SER A 90 -23.19 -40.97 5.79
CA SER A 90 -23.11 -42.31 6.44
C SER A 90 -24.46 -42.73 7.00
N VAL A 91 -25.18 -41.78 7.63
CA VAL A 91 -26.55 -42.04 8.09
C VAL A 91 -27.48 -42.32 6.91
N ALA A 92 -27.41 -41.55 5.82
CA ALA A 92 -28.26 -41.75 4.65
C ALA A 92 -28.04 -43.11 3.99
N VAL A 93 -26.79 -43.58 3.90
CA VAL A 93 -26.47 -44.92 3.37
C VAL A 93 -27.07 -46.06 4.22
N VAL A 94 -27.01 -45.93 5.56
CA VAL A 94 -27.59 -46.92 6.49
C VAL A 94 -29.13 -46.93 6.47
N VAL A 95 -29.73 -45.74 6.32
CA VAL A 95 -31.19 -45.59 6.32
C VAL A 95 -31.85 -46.02 5.00
N SER A 96 -31.15 -45.78 3.87
CA SER A 96 -31.71 -46.05 2.54
C SER A 96 -32.24 -47.46 2.33
N PRO A 97 -31.53 -48.57 2.62
CA PRO A 97 -32.04 -49.92 2.48
C PRO A 97 -33.26 -50.17 3.39
N ARG A 98 -33.21 -49.67 4.63
CA ARG A 98 -34.32 -49.83 5.56
C ARG A 98 -35.60 -49.11 5.10
N PHE A 99 -35.43 -47.90 4.46
CA PHE A 99 -36.54 -47.13 3.92
C PHE A 99 -37.29 -47.87 2.80
N TYR A 100 -36.55 -48.64 1.97
CA TYR A 100 -37.12 -49.43 0.89
C TYR A 100 -37.45 -50.87 1.28
N GLY A 101 -37.21 -51.27 2.53
CA GLY A 101 -37.44 -52.64 3.01
C GLY A 101 -36.47 -53.68 2.36
N THR A 102 -35.32 -53.21 1.93
CA THR A 102 -34.27 -54.02 1.31
C THR A 102 -33.14 -54.33 2.30
N THR A 103 -32.39 -55.38 2.05
CA THR A 103 -31.13 -55.63 2.77
C THR A 103 -30.00 -54.85 2.14
N PHE A 104 -28.95 -54.56 2.93
CA PHE A 104 -27.74 -53.87 2.47
C PHE A 104 -27.04 -54.73 1.43
N ASP A 105 -26.84 -54.18 0.21
CA ASP A 105 -26.25 -54.87 -0.91
C ASP A 105 -24.82 -54.36 -1.19
N VAL A 106 -24.08 -55.09 -2.03
CA VAL A 106 -22.72 -54.74 -2.48
C VAL A 106 -22.68 -53.34 -3.12
N MET A 107 -23.71 -52.98 -3.85
CA MET A 107 -23.85 -51.66 -4.46
C MET A 107 -23.98 -50.54 -3.44
N ASP A 108 -24.63 -50.78 -2.31
CA ASP A 108 -24.71 -49.82 -1.21
C ASP A 108 -23.35 -49.55 -0.57
N GLY A 109 -22.57 -50.64 -0.44
CA GLY A 109 -21.18 -50.56 0.02
C GLY A 109 -20.28 -49.74 -0.95
N ALA A 110 -20.45 -49.99 -2.26
CA ALA A 110 -19.72 -49.25 -3.29
C ALA A 110 -20.07 -47.75 -3.29
N TYR A 111 -21.34 -47.38 -3.16
CA TYR A 111 -21.75 -45.98 -3.05
C TYR A 111 -21.23 -45.34 -1.76
N ALA A 112 -21.24 -46.01 -0.64
CA ALA A 112 -20.67 -45.52 0.61
C ALA A 112 -19.16 -45.22 0.48
N ALA A 113 -18.41 -46.19 -0.09
CA ALA A 113 -16.99 -46.02 -0.34
C ALA A 113 -16.70 -44.84 -1.29
N MET A 114 -17.47 -44.72 -2.38
CA MET A 114 -17.35 -43.61 -3.32
C MET A 114 -17.60 -42.25 -2.66
N ILE A 115 -18.64 -42.11 -1.82
CA ILE A 115 -18.97 -40.92 -1.08
C ILE A 115 -17.80 -40.51 -0.15
N LEU A 116 -17.27 -41.47 0.62
CA LEU A 116 -16.16 -41.22 1.53
C LEU A 116 -14.90 -40.76 0.80
N ILE A 117 -14.55 -41.42 -0.32
CA ILE A 117 -13.38 -41.06 -1.14
C ILE A 117 -13.55 -39.63 -1.70
N VAL A 118 -14.73 -39.30 -2.26
CA VAL A 118 -15.02 -37.99 -2.82
C VAL A 118 -14.95 -36.93 -1.74
N LEU A 119 -15.58 -37.12 -0.57
CA LEU A 119 -15.56 -36.16 0.53
C LEU A 119 -14.15 -35.95 1.08
N ALA A 120 -13.38 -37.03 1.28
CA ALA A 120 -12.00 -36.95 1.73
C ALA A 120 -11.13 -36.21 0.71
N GLY A 121 -11.28 -36.53 -0.59
CA GLY A 121 -10.58 -35.84 -1.67
C GLY A 121 -10.88 -34.38 -1.75
N CYS A 122 -12.16 -33.98 -1.69
CA CYS A 122 -12.59 -32.59 -1.65
C CYS A 122 -12.01 -31.85 -0.45
N MET A 123 -12.01 -32.47 0.73
CA MET A 123 -11.44 -31.87 1.94
C MET A 123 -9.93 -31.60 1.80
N VAL A 124 -9.18 -32.59 1.29
CA VAL A 124 -7.73 -32.44 1.05
C VAL A 124 -7.44 -31.33 0.06
N VAL A 125 -8.16 -31.30 -1.08
CA VAL A 125 -7.97 -30.27 -2.10
C VAL A 125 -8.26 -28.88 -1.53
N ASN A 126 -9.38 -28.70 -0.81
CA ASN A 126 -9.71 -27.42 -0.20
C ASN A 126 -8.65 -26.94 0.81
N LEU A 127 -8.15 -27.84 1.67
CA LEU A 127 -7.09 -27.50 2.62
C LEU A 127 -5.79 -27.08 1.89
N ARG A 128 -5.44 -27.79 0.79
CA ARG A 128 -4.29 -27.43 -0.05
C ARG A 128 -4.45 -26.07 -0.70
N VAL A 129 -5.62 -25.80 -1.28
CA VAL A 129 -5.92 -24.50 -1.90
C VAL A 129 -5.80 -23.37 -0.87
N GLN A 130 -6.33 -23.55 0.33
CA GLN A 130 -6.22 -22.54 1.39
C GLN A 130 -4.78 -22.33 1.86
N GLN A 131 -4.00 -23.41 2.04
CA GLN A 131 -2.58 -23.30 2.36
C GLN A 131 -1.80 -22.54 1.28
N MET A 132 -2.11 -22.80 0.00
CA MET A 132 -1.49 -22.10 -1.12
C MET A 132 -1.84 -20.61 -1.14
N ARG A 133 -3.11 -20.26 -0.92
CA ARG A 133 -3.54 -18.85 -0.80
C ARG A 133 -2.79 -18.13 0.32
N GLN A 134 -2.73 -18.70 1.52
CA GLN A 134 -2.01 -18.12 2.64
C GLN A 134 -0.51 -17.93 2.36
N ARG A 135 0.12 -18.85 1.65
CA ARG A 135 1.52 -18.72 1.23
C ARG A 135 1.71 -17.58 0.24
N LEU A 136 0.81 -17.47 -0.76
CA LEU A 136 0.83 -16.39 -1.74
C LEU A 136 0.65 -15.02 -1.09
N ASP A 137 -0.26 -14.89 -0.15
CA ASP A 137 -0.50 -13.63 0.54
C ASP A 137 0.73 -13.21 1.36
N ARG A 138 1.34 -14.13 2.12
CA ARG A 138 2.60 -13.87 2.84
C ARG A 138 3.75 -13.48 1.92
N GLN A 139 3.87 -14.13 0.75
CA GLN A 139 4.91 -13.78 -0.23
C GLN A 139 4.67 -12.38 -0.82
N ARG A 140 3.41 -12.00 -1.08
CA ARG A 140 3.05 -10.66 -1.55
C ARG A 140 3.37 -9.59 -0.52
N GLU A 141 3.05 -9.83 0.74
CA GLU A 141 3.38 -8.92 1.85
C GLU A 141 4.90 -8.74 1.99
N ALA A 142 5.66 -9.83 2.03
CA ALA A 142 7.11 -9.77 2.13
C ALA A 142 7.77 -9.07 0.93
N LEU A 143 7.25 -9.30 -0.29
CA LEU A 143 7.74 -8.61 -1.50
C LEU A 143 7.41 -7.11 -1.45
N ALA A 144 6.21 -6.74 -1.00
CA ALA A 144 5.81 -5.34 -0.87
C ALA A 144 6.70 -4.61 0.15
N GLU A 145 7.00 -5.25 1.27
CA GLU A 145 7.89 -4.72 2.31
C GLU A 145 9.34 -4.55 1.79
N ALA A 146 9.88 -5.56 1.13
CA ALA A 146 11.23 -5.48 0.52
C ALA A 146 11.32 -4.41 -0.57
N LEU A 147 10.25 -4.24 -1.37
CA LEU A 147 10.17 -3.16 -2.37
C LEU A 147 10.07 -1.78 -1.72
N ALA A 148 9.34 -1.64 -0.63
CA ALA A 148 9.23 -0.38 0.11
C ALA A 148 10.57 0.01 0.73
N GLU A 149 11.28 -0.94 1.35
CA GLU A 149 12.62 -0.73 1.90
C GLU A 149 13.64 -0.35 0.81
N ASN A 150 13.65 -1.06 -0.30
CA ASN A 150 14.52 -0.75 -1.43
C ASN A 150 14.24 0.64 -2.02
N ARG A 151 12.95 1.03 -2.13
CA ARG A 151 12.57 2.38 -2.54
C ARG A 151 13.02 3.43 -1.54
N ALA A 152 12.89 3.19 -0.24
CA ALA A 152 13.33 4.12 0.79
C ALA A 152 14.83 4.37 0.74
N LEU A 153 15.64 3.32 0.53
CA LEU A 153 17.08 3.43 0.30
C LEU A 153 17.39 4.20 -0.99
N ALA A 154 16.67 3.92 -2.08
CA ALA A 154 16.84 4.60 -3.37
C ALA A 154 16.35 6.07 -3.38
N MET A 155 15.70 6.56 -2.33
CA MET A 155 15.19 7.94 -2.21
C MET A 155 16.17 8.89 -1.51
N ARG A 156 17.25 8.41 -0.96
CA ARG A 156 18.23 9.21 -0.22
C ARG A 156 19.49 9.43 -1.05
N ASP A 157 20.14 10.58 -0.83
CA ASP A 157 21.48 10.85 -1.31
C ASP A 157 22.50 10.21 -0.35
N GLU A 158 23.39 9.38 -0.88
CA GLU A 158 24.33 8.59 -0.07
C GLU A 158 25.33 9.46 0.73
N LEU A 159 25.67 10.64 0.21
CA LEU A 159 26.63 11.53 0.84
C LEU A 159 26.02 12.31 2.01
N THR A 160 24.84 12.88 1.80
CA THR A 160 24.21 13.84 2.73
C THR A 160 23.05 13.24 3.54
N GLY A 161 22.53 12.08 3.16
CA GLY A 161 21.35 11.46 3.78
C GLY A 161 20.05 12.24 3.56
N LEU A 162 20.05 13.34 2.82
CA LEU A 162 18.87 14.07 2.39
C LEU A 162 18.09 13.30 1.33
N TYR A 163 16.91 13.74 0.97
CA TYR A 163 16.27 13.22 -0.23
C TYR A 163 17.15 13.52 -1.45
N ASN A 164 17.19 12.57 -2.39
CA ASN A 164 17.84 12.81 -3.67
C ASN A 164 16.88 13.50 -4.64
N ARG A 165 17.40 13.93 -5.80
CA ARG A 165 16.61 14.60 -6.85
C ARG A 165 15.36 13.82 -7.27
N ARG A 166 15.49 12.50 -7.42
CA ARG A 166 14.37 11.63 -7.82
C ARG A 166 13.23 11.66 -6.80
N ALA A 167 13.56 11.49 -5.54
CA ALA A 167 12.60 11.56 -4.45
C ALA A 167 11.92 12.94 -4.38
N MET A 168 12.70 14.02 -4.53
CA MET A 168 12.17 15.38 -4.51
C MET A 168 11.15 15.60 -5.63
N VAL A 169 11.39 15.12 -6.84
CA VAL A 169 10.43 15.22 -7.96
C VAL A 169 9.11 14.52 -7.64
N GLU A 170 9.15 13.34 -7.02
CA GLU A 170 7.95 12.61 -6.60
C GLU A 170 7.17 13.37 -5.51
N LEU A 171 7.89 13.93 -4.52
CA LEU A 171 7.30 14.72 -3.42
C LEU A 171 6.68 16.03 -3.91
N ILE A 172 7.35 16.74 -4.83
CA ILE A 172 6.80 17.93 -5.48
C ILE A 172 5.45 17.61 -6.15
N GLN A 173 5.39 16.51 -6.93
CA GLN A 173 4.16 16.10 -7.60
C GLN A 173 3.04 15.76 -6.61
N LEU A 174 3.38 15.15 -5.47
CA LEU A 174 2.45 14.84 -4.41
C LEU A 174 1.88 16.11 -3.77
N GLU A 175 2.74 17.07 -3.40
CA GLU A 175 2.34 18.33 -2.77
C GLU A 175 1.54 19.22 -3.74
N CYS A 176 1.91 19.29 -5.00
CA CYS A 176 1.12 20.01 -6.01
C CYS A 176 -0.28 19.40 -6.21
N ARG A 177 -0.41 18.05 -6.16
CA ARG A 177 -1.72 17.38 -6.21
C ARG A 177 -2.55 17.64 -4.96
N ARG A 178 -1.91 17.65 -3.78
CA ARG A 178 -2.55 17.94 -2.49
C ARG A 178 -3.11 19.36 -2.48
N ARG A 179 -2.35 20.30 -2.98
CA ARG A 179 -2.72 21.70 -3.07
C ARG A 179 -3.87 22.01 -4.03
N ARG A 180 -3.99 21.28 -5.15
CA ARG A 180 -5.14 21.41 -6.06
C ARG A 180 -6.49 21.12 -5.39
N ARG A 181 -6.49 20.46 -4.23
CA ARG A 181 -7.67 20.08 -3.45
C ARG A 181 -7.94 20.99 -2.24
N GLY A 182 -7.01 21.88 -1.88
CA GLY A 182 -7.10 22.74 -0.69
C GLY A 182 -6.38 24.06 -0.88
N GLN A 183 -6.63 25.02 0.02
CA GLN A 183 -5.93 26.28 0.06
C GLN A 183 -4.65 26.10 0.88
N GLY A 184 -3.50 26.43 0.36
CA GLY A 184 -2.21 26.40 1.02
C GLY A 184 -1.14 27.06 0.17
N THR A 185 -0.07 27.54 0.75
CA THR A 185 1.09 28.08 0.02
C THR A 185 2.12 26.97 -0.19
N LEU A 186 2.81 27.00 -1.33
CA LEU A 186 3.90 26.12 -1.65
C LEU A 186 5.02 26.96 -2.27
N LEU A 187 6.20 26.95 -1.65
CA LEU A 187 7.36 27.68 -2.14
C LEU A 187 8.52 26.72 -2.40
N PHE A 188 9.29 27.06 -3.41
CA PHE A 188 10.51 26.33 -3.80
C PHE A 188 11.69 27.24 -3.56
N ALA A 189 12.69 26.74 -2.82
CA ALA A 189 13.94 27.44 -2.64
C ALA A 189 15.08 26.61 -3.23
N MET A 190 15.68 27.10 -4.32
CA MET A 190 16.90 26.55 -4.87
C MET A 190 18.08 27.17 -4.12
N ILE A 191 18.95 26.34 -3.58
CA ILE A 191 20.06 26.71 -2.69
C ILE A 191 21.36 26.15 -3.26
N ASP A 192 22.43 26.92 -3.20
CA ASP A 192 23.73 26.50 -3.70
C ASP A 192 24.85 26.89 -2.73
N VAL A 193 25.86 26.04 -2.61
CA VAL A 193 27.06 26.30 -1.79
C VAL A 193 28.00 27.23 -2.54
N ASP A 194 28.12 28.46 -2.09
CA ASP A 194 28.97 29.43 -2.76
C ASP A 194 30.44 28.97 -2.85
N HIS A 195 31.01 29.14 -4.04
CA HIS A 195 32.43 28.82 -4.29
C HIS A 195 32.85 27.37 -4.05
N PHE A 196 31.90 26.42 -4.05
CA PHE A 196 32.15 24.99 -3.77
C PHE A 196 33.25 24.39 -4.66
N LYS A 197 33.30 24.77 -5.94
CA LYS A 197 34.39 24.35 -6.85
C LYS A 197 35.78 24.73 -6.32
N ARG A 198 35.92 25.94 -5.74
CA ARG A 198 37.19 26.38 -5.14
C ARG A 198 37.60 25.52 -3.95
N VAL A 199 36.65 25.05 -3.16
CA VAL A 199 36.91 24.10 -2.05
C VAL A 199 37.50 22.81 -2.61
N ASN A 200 36.87 22.24 -3.64
CA ASN A 200 37.40 21.03 -4.31
C ASN A 200 38.79 21.24 -4.92
N ASP A 201 38.96 22.35 -5.64
CA ASP A 201 40.21 22.64 -6.37
C ASP A 201 41.40 22.87 -5.41
N HIS A 202 41.17 23.45 -4.21
CA HIS A 202 42.23 23.75 -3.25
C HIS A 202 42.42 22.64 -2.20
N HIS A 203 41.36 21.90 -1.82
CA HIS A 203 41.42 20.98 -0.68
C HIS A 203 41.02 19.54 -1.05
N GLY A 204 40.74 19.29 -2.34
CA GLY A 204 40.38 17.98 -2.86
C GLY A 204 38.90 17.58 -2.57
N HIS A 205 38.44 16.57 -3.29
CA HIS A 205 37.06 16.12 -3.25
C HIS A 205 36.63 15.60 -1.87
N ALA A 206 37.52 14.99 -1.09
CA ALA A 206 37.21 14.53 0.26
C ALA A 206 36.79 15.68 1.21
N MET A 207 37.42 16.85 1.07
CA MET A 207 37.02 18.06 1.81
C MET A 207 35.70 18.60 1.27
N GLY A 208 35.48 18.59 -0.04
CA GLY A 208 34.19 18.97 -0.63
C GLY A 208 33.05 18.11 -0.12
N ASP A 209 33.25 16.80 -0.07
CA ASP A 209 32.26 15.86 0.50
C ASP A 209 31.98 16.14 1.98
N HIS A 210 33.03 16.48 2.75
CA HIS A 210 32.86 16.88 4.14
C HIS A 210 32.06 18.18 4.26
N VAL A 211 32.37 19.18 3.45
CA VAL A 211 31.62 20.45 3.39
C VAL A 211 30.15 20.22 3.05
N LEU A 212 29.84 19.37 2.07
CA LEU A 212 28.47 19.05 1.70
C LEU A 212 27.69 18.39 2.85
N ARG A 213 28.31 17.50 3.63
CA ARG A 213 27.67 16.90 4.82
C ARG A 213 27.36 17.96 5.88
N VAL A 214 28.37 18.79 6.23
CA VAL A 214 28.20 19.85 7.22
C VAL A 214 27.13 20.86 6.78
N PHE A 215 27.12 21.21 5.50
CA PHE A 215 26.13 22.10 4.92
C PHE A 215 24.70 21.50 4.97
N ALA A 216 24.56 20.24 4.59
CA ALA A 216 23.28 19.51 4.63
C ALA A 216 22.73 19.41 6.06
N ASP A 217 23.58 19.13 7.04
CA ASP A 217 23.20 19.08 8.46
C ASP A 217 22.76 20.46 8.97
N ALA A 218 23.47 21.52 8.56
CA ALA A 218 23.09 22.90 8.91
C ALA A 218 21.75 23.30 8.29
N LEU A 219 21.49 22.95 7.03
CA LEU A 219 20.18 23.16 6.40
C LEU A 219 19.09 22.43 7.17
N ARG A 220 19.31 21.12 7.46
CA ARG A 220 18.34 20.28 8.17
C ARG A 220 17.99 20.82 9.57
N ALA A 221 18.99 21.34 10.29
CA ALA A 221 18.78 21.91 11.63
C ALA A 221 17.96 23.22 11.64
N ASN A 222 17.87 23.90 10.51
CA ASN A 222 17.18 25.19 10.40
C ASN A 222 15.79 25.12 9.75
N VAL A 223 15.37 23.97 9.22
CA VAL A 223 14.06 23.74 8.59
C VAL A 223 13.17 22.89 9.50
N ARG A 224 11.86 22.93 9.26
CA ARG A 224 10.87 22.16 10.03
C ARG A 224 10.83 20.71 9.54
N GLU A 225 10.33 19.82 10.36
CA GLU A 225 10.11 18.41 9.99
C GLU A 225 9.11 18.25 8.82
N THR A 226 8.19 19.22 8.69
CA THR A 226 7.21 19.26 7.59
C THR A 226 7.79 19.78 6.27
N ASP A 227 8.95 20.43 6.31
CA ASP A 227 9.63 20.94 5.12
C ASP A 227 10.43 19.81 4.46
N VAL A 228 10.47 19.79 3.14
CA VAL A 228 11.17 18.75 2.40
C VAL A 228 12.47 19.29 1.83
N LEU A 229 13.60 18.73 2.28
CA LEU A 229 14.94 19.11 1.84
C LEU A 229 15.60 17.98 1.06
N ALA A 230 16.16 18.31 -0.11
CA ALA A 230 16.83 17.35 -0.98
C ALA A 230 18.16 17.93 -1.50
N ARG A 231 19.11 17.03 -1.80
CA ARG A 231 20.24 17.34 -2.66
C ARG A 231 19.79 17.21 -4.11
N TRP A 232 19.80 18.34 -4.82
CA TRP A 232 19.29 18.42 -6.18
C TRP A 232 20.32 18.00 -7.23
N GLY A 233 21.60 18.31 -6.98
CA GLY A 233 22.74 17.89 -7.80
C GLY A 233 24.00 18.55 -7.30
N GLY A 234 25.18 17.94 -7.47
CA GLY A 234 26.46 18.53 -7.09
C GLY A 234 26.46 19.24 -5.72
N ASP A 235 26.53 20.56 -5.77
CA ASP A 235 26.49 21.52 -4.66
C ASP A 235 25.12 22.22 -4.49
N GLU A 236 24.10 21.80 -5.24
CA GLU A 236 22.76 22.36 -5.23
C GLU A 236 21.79 21.57 -4.33
N PHE A 237 20.96 22.29 -3.59
CA PHE A 237 19.93 21.77 -2.71
C PHE A 237 18.58 22.40 -3.06
N LEU A 238 17.52 21.63 -2.92
CA LEU A 238 16.15 22.12 -3.11
C LEU A 238 15.37 21.95 -1.81
N LEU A 239 14.78 23.03 -1.36
CA LEU A 239 13.90 23.07 -0.19
C LEU A 239 12.47 23.38 -0.65
N LEU A 240 11.54 22.50 -0.27
CA LEU A 240 10.12 22.64 -0.52
C LEU A 240 9.44 23.05 0.79
N LEU A 241 8.80 24.20 0.80
CA LEU A 241 8.15 24.80 1.95
C LEU A 241 6.64 24.81 1.75
N SER A 242 5.90 24.13 2.62
CA SER A 242 4.44 24.04 2.57
C SER A 242 3.80 24.85 3.70
N ASP A 243 2.65 25.47 3.39
CA ASP A 243 1.82 26.19 4.36
C ASP A 243 2.58 27.27 5.17
N ILE A 244 3.41 28.03 4.49
CA ILE A 244 4.17 29.15 5.04
C ILE A 244 3.98 30.40 4.17
N GLU A 245 3.90 31.56 4.81
CA GLU A 245 3.87 32.85 4.10
C GLU A 245 5.21 33.16 3.43
N PRO A 246 5.24 33.79 2.25
CA PRO A 246 6.46 34.11 1.52
C PRO A 246 7.48 34.93 2.35
N ARG A 247 7.03 35.91 3.15
CA ARG A 247 7.92 36.67 4.03
C ARG A 247 8.55 35.82 5.12
N SER A 248 7.79 34.89 5.69
CA SER A 248 8.30 33.97 6.71
C SER A 248 9.30 32.98 6.11
N ALA A 249 9.07 32.50 4.87
CA ALA A 249 10.00 31.66 4.13
C ALA A 249 11.31 32.40 3.82
N GLN A 250 11.24 33.67 3.41
CA GLN A 250 12.42 34.51 3.21
C GLN A 250 13.21 34.68 4.52
N THR A 251 12.53 34.98 5.62
CA THR A 251 13.16 35.11 6.95
C THR A 251 13.83 33.81 7.39
N LEU A 252 13.20 32.65 7.12
CA LEU A 252 13.78 31.35 7.39
C LEU A 252 15.07 31.13 6.59
N LEU A 253 15.07 31.44 5.29
CA LEU A 253 16.26 31.30 4.44
C LEU A 253 17.38 32.25 4.85
N GLU A 254 17.07 33.51 5.20
CA GLU A 254 18.09 34.45 5.68
C GLU A 254 18.71 34.02 7.01
N ARG A 255 17.90 33.58 7.97
CA ARG A 255 18.40 32.98 9.21
C ARG A 255 19.30 31.77 8.94
N THR A 256 18.91 30.90 8.01
CA THR A 256 19.69 29.71 7.62
C THR A 256 21.01 30.11 6.98
N ARG A 257 21.01 31.12 6.11
CA ARG A 257 22.21 31.70 5.49
C ARG A 257 23.17 32.23 6.55
N GLU A 258 22.68 33.02 7.52
CA GLU A 258 23.49 33.53 8.60
C GLU A 258 24.07 32.43 9.49
N ALA A 259 23.29 31.42 9.82
CA ALA A 259 23.74 30.26 10.57
C ALA A 259 24.87 29.51 9.84
N ILE A 260 24.73 29.30 8.53
CA ILE A 260 25.77 28.68 7.70
C ILE A 260 27.04 29.53 7.62
N ALA A 261 26.89 30.86 7.47
CA ALA A 261 28.03 31.76 7.41
C ALA A 261 28.82 31.81 8.73
N ALA A 262 28.16 31.58 9.85
CA ALA A 262 28.75 31.54 11.19
C ALA A 262 29.29 30.13 11.57
N LEU A 263 28.96 29.09 10.78
CA LEU A 263 29.27 27.70 11.13
C LEU A 263 30.77 27.41 10.94
N PRO A 264 31.48 26.94 11.99
CA PRO A 264 32.82 26.41 11.81
C PRO A 264 32.74 25.05 11.10
N VAL A 265 33.58 24.86 10.07
CA VAL A 265 33.69 23.56 9.41
C VAL A 265 34.70 22.72 10.20
N PRO A 266 34.28 21.61 10.85
CA PRO A 266 35.18 20.78 11.63
C PRO A 266 36.33 20.21 10.74
N ASN A 267 37.54 20.12 11.28
CA ASN A 267 38.70 19.59 10.58
C ASN A 267 39.04 20.29 9.25
N ALA A 268 38.51 21.49 9.01
CA ALA A 268 38.88 22.27 7.82
C ALA A 268 40.12 23.11 8.07
N PRO A 269 40.83 23.50 7.00
CA PRO A 269 41.97 24.43 7.07
C PRO A 269 41.50 25.79 7.68
N PRO A 270 42.40 26.48 8.41
CA PRO A 270 42.08 27.79 8.97
C PRO A 270 41.61 28.78 7.89
N GLY A 271 40.47 29.44 8.16
CA GLY A 271 39.93 30.44 7.23
C GLY A 271 38.89 29.91 6.24
N LEU A 272 38.62 28.64 6.15
CA LEU A 272 37.49 28.12 5.34
C LEU A 272 36.16 28.55 5.98
N ARG A 273 35.42 29.37 5.27
CA ARG A 273 34.06 29.79 5.63
C ARG A 273 33.09 29.36 4.56
N LEU A 274 31.92 28.92 4.98
CA LEU A 274 30.83 28.56 4.07
C LEU A 274 29.91 29.77 3.88
N SER A 275 29.35 29.91 2.71
CA SER A 275 28.22 30.77 2.44
C SER A 275 27.27 30.08 1.47
N MET A 276 26.04 30.55 1.42
CA MET A 276 25.04 30.05 0.51
C MET A 276 24.34 31.17 -0.25
N SER A 277 23.99 30.92 -1.48
CA SER A 277 23.03 31.70 -2.23
C SER A 277 21.73 30.92 -2.37
N ALA A 278 20.59 31.60 -2.32
CA ALA A 278 19.29 30.94 -2.50
C ALA A 278 18.37 31.78 -3.38
N GLY A 279 17.56 31.09 -4.19
CA GLY A 279 16.47 31.69 -4.96
C GLY A 279 15.13 31.12 -4.49
N LEU A 280 14.19 31.99 -4.10
CA LEU A 280 12.86 31.63 -3.58
C LEU A 280 11.78 31.96 -4.61
N ALA A 281 10.94 31.00 -4.95
CA ALA A 281 9.79 31.16 -5.86
C ALA A 281 8.50 30.60 -5.27
N LEU A 282 7.37 31.27 -5.55
CA LEU A 282 6.04 30.81 -5.17
C LEU A 282 5.46 29.91 -6.28
N HIS A 283 4.95 28.76 -5.89
CA HIS A 283 4.21 27.91 -6.82
C HIS A 283 2.80 28.46 -7.04
N LEU A 284 2.57 29.03 -8.21
CA LEU A 284 1.28 29.61 -8.57
C LEU A 284 0.26 28.54 -8.95
N PRO A 285 -1.05 28.76 -8.74
CA PRO A 285 -2.09 27.75 -8.97
C PRO A 285 -2.13 27.15 -10.38
N HIS A 286 -1.72 27.91 -11.38
CA HIS A 286 -1.74 27.50 -12.79
C HIS A 286 -0.35 27.18 -13.35
N SER A 287 0.71 27.30 -12.56
CA SER A 287 2.06 26.96 -12.98
C SER A 287 2.31 25.44 -12.87
N SER A 288 3.13 24.93 -13.76
CA SER A 288 3.74 23.63 -13.58
C SER A 288 4.83 23.66 -12.51
N PRO A 289 5.14 22.53 -11.85
CA PRO A 289 6.27 22.45 -10.95
C PRO A 289 7.60 22.86 -11.62
N GLN A 290 7.74 22.54 -12.89
CA GLN A 290 8.94 22.85 -13.66
C GLN A 290 9.12 24.36 -13.83
N GLU A 291 8.08 25.12 -14.17
CA GLU A 291 8.14 26.58 -14.26
C GLU A 291 8.50 27.23 -12.92
N THR A 292 8.05 26.65 -11.82
CA THR A 292 8.40 27.16 -10.48
C THR A 292 9.87 26.88 -10.15
N LEU A 293 10.38 25.70 -10.50
CA LEU A 293 11.80 25.39 -10.37
C LEU A 293 12.66 26.36 -11.20
N GLU A 294 12.26 26.63 -12.44
CA GLU A 294 12.97 27.58 -13.32
C GLU A 294 13.00 29.00 -12.75
N ARG A 295 11.90 29.48 -12.14
CA ARG A 295 11.87 30.79 -11.45
C ARG A 295 12.76 30.82 -10.20
N ALA A 296 12.78 29.73 -9.42
CA ALA A 296 13.67 29.60 -8.28
C ALA A 296 15.15 29.58 -8.70
N ASP A 297 15.48 28.89 -9.79
CA ASP A 297 16.83 28.85 -10.37
C ASP A 297 17.26 30.23 -10.91
N GLN A 298 16.38 30.92 -11.63
CA GLN A 298 16.65 32.30 -12.09
C GLN A 298 16.88 33.27 -10.90
N ALA A 299 16.12 33.13 -9.82
CA ALA A 299 16.36 33.92 -8.62
C ALA A 299 17.71 33.54 -7.95
N LEU A 300 18.07 32.26 -7.89
CA LEU A 300 19.39 31.83 -7.42
C LEU A 300 20.53 32.40 -8.27
N TYR A 301 20.35 32.38 -9.58
CA TYR A 301 21.34 32.99 -10.50
C TYR A 301 21.50 34.50 -10.20
N ALA A 302 20.41 35.22 -10.01
CA ALA A 302 20.44 36.64 -9.62
C ALA A 302 21.16 36.85 -8.27
N ALA A 303 20.93 35.97 -7.28
CA ALA A 303 21.65 36.00 -6.00
C ALA A 303 23.16 35.86 -6.19
N LYS A 304 23.59 34.92 -7.06
CA LYS A 304 25.00 34.71 -7.38
C LYS A 304 25.64 35.89 -8.11
N ASP A 305 24.93 36.48 -9.06
CA ASP A 305 25.39 37.63 -9.86
C ASP A 305 25.55 38.89 -9.03
N GLN A 306 24.63 39.12 -8.09
CA GLN A 306 24.67 40.25 -7.18
C GLN A 306 25.72 40.15 -6.05
N GLY A 307 26.59 39.18 -6.07
CA GLY A 307 27.72 39.05 -5.13
C GLY A 307 27.60 37.92 -4.13
N ARG A 308 26.68 36.95 -4.36
CA ARG A 308 26.50 35.74 -3.51
C ARG A 308 26.10 36.04 -2.06
N ASN A 309 26.10 34.98 -1.23
CA ASN A 309 25.77 35.01 0.19
C ASN A 309 24.48 35.82 0.49
N ARG A 310 23.39 35.50 -0.23
CA ARG A 310 22.10 36.15 -0.14
C ARG A 310 20.94 35.30 -0.59
N VAL A 311 19.74 35.75 -0.23
CA VAL A 311 18.47 35.21 -0.72
C VAL A 311 17.90 36.20 -1.75
N ALA A 312 17.62 35.72 -2.97
CA ALA A 312 16.88 36.50 -3.96
C ALA A 312 15.47 35.92 -4.15
N LEU A 313 14.54 36.82 -4.46
CA LEU A 313 13.12 36.46 -4.66
C LEU A 313 12.79 36.44 -6.15
N ALA A 314 12.05 35.46 -6.60
CA ALA A 314 11.46 35.45 -7.93
C ALA A 314 10.48 36.63 -8.12
N PRO A 315 10.22 37.09 -9.35
CA PRO A 315 9.48 38.34 -9.62
C PRO A 315 8.11 38.42 -8.93
N GLU A 316 7.42 37.31 -8.79
CA GLU A 316 6.10 37.23 -8.15
C GLU A 316 6.11 37.48 -6.65
N LEU A 317 7.28 37.46 -6.02
CA LEU A 317 7.49 37.70 -4.59
C LEU A 317 8.12 39.07 -4.30
N GLN A 318 8.56 39.75 -5.35
CA GLN A 318 9.13 41.09 -5.19
C GLN A 318 8.04 42.12 -4.87
N PRO A 319 8.29 43.10 -4.00
CA PRO A 319 7.36 44.20 -3.79
C PRO A 319 7.16 44.92 -5.12
N ALA A 320 5.90 45.34 -5.39
CA ALA A 320 5.62 46.16 -6.55
C ALA A 320 6.55 47.39 -6.55
N PRO A 321 7.09 47.81 -7.72
CA PRO A 321 7.86 49.03 -7.79
C PRO A 321 7.03 50.19 -7.19
N VAL A 322 7.59 50.89 -6.23
CA VAL A 322 6.99 52.09 -5.68
C VAL A 322 7.22 53.19 -6.74
N ASP A 323 6.14 53.57 -7.47
CA ASP A 323 6.16 54.68 -8.42
C ASP A 323 6.39 56.02 -7.71
#